data_9ee4b28c296a32446bc69752489b6fcd
#
_entry.id   9ee4b28c296a32446bc69752489b6fcd
#
_cell.length_a   1.000
_cell.length_b   1.000
_cell.length_c   1.000
_cell.angle_alpha   90.00
_cell.angle_beta   90.00
_cell.angle_gamma   90.00
#
_symmetry.space_group_name_H-M   'P 1'
#
loop_
_entity.id
_entity.type
_entity.pdbx_description
1 polymer ?
#
loop_
_entity_poly.entity_id
_entity_poly.type
_entity_poly.pdbx_seq_one_letter_code
_entity_poly.pdbx_strand_id
1 'polypeptide(L)' 'MHRNKEGTCRNEVKSYITREGMTMTEVVELLADEHGWSSSVPNLSGKLRRGSLRYTEAVELADVLGYDLVWQKRREVR' A
#
# COMPACT_ATOMS: atom_id res chain seq x y z
N MET A 1 -2.61 23.51 1.08
CA MET A 1 -1.85 22.91 0.38
C MET A 1 -2.36 21.80 -0.36
N HIS A 2 -2.04 21.61 -1.53
CA HIS A 2 -2.51 20.65 -2.26
C HIS A 2 -1.57 19.66 -2.51
N ARG A 3 -1.95 18.46 -2.58
CA ARG A 3 -1.16 17.44 -2.84
C ARG A 3 -1.44 16.88 -4.12
N ASN A 4 -0.51 16.37 -4.84
CA ASN A 4 -0.76 15.62 -6.02
C ASN A 4 -1.49 14.43 -5.65
N LYS A 5 -2.71 14.29 -6.11
CA LYS A 5 -3.48 13.18 -5.75
C LYS A 5 -3.06 11.97 -6.47
N GLU A 6 -2.65 12.08 -7.73
CA GLU A 6 -2.21 10.95 -8.44
C GLU A 6 -0.81 10.61 -8.08
N GLY A 7 -0.50 9.45 -7.76
CA GLY A 7 0.84 8.99 -7.45
C GLY A 7 1.24 9.13 -6.00
N THR A 8 0.47 9.85 -5.19
CA THR A 8 0.81 9.98 -3.78
C THR A 8 0.77 8.63 -3.08
N CYS A 9 -0.28 7.87 -3.29
CA CYS A 9 -0.41 6.55 -2.68
C CYS A 9 0.70 5.63 -3.19
N ARG A 10 0.95 5.68 -4.49
CA ARG A 10 2.00 4.84 -5.07
C ARG A 10 3.37 5.17 -4.48
N ASN A 11 3.68 6.45 -4.37
CA ASN A 11 4.99 6.85 -3.87
C ASN A 11 5.18 6.43 -2.43
N GLU A 12 4.15 6.59 -1.63
CA GLU A 12 4.22 6.20 -0.23
C GLU A 12 4.39 4.70 -0.09
N VAL A 13 3.58 3.92 -0.77
CA VAL A 13 3.63 2.47 -0.66
C VAL A 13 4.96 1.94 -1.20
N LYS A 14 5.42 2.49 -2.32
CA LYS A 14 6.68 2.03 -2.88
C LYS A 14 7.85 2.32 -1.96
N SER A 15 7.78 3.42 -1.20
CA SER A 15 8.84 3.71 -0.25
C SER A 15 8.90 2.66 0.85
N TYR A 16 7.75 2.15 1.29
CA TYR A 16 7.74 1.10 2.30
C TYR A 16 8.23 -0.23 1.71
N ILE A 17 7.84 -0.52 0.48
CA ILE A 17 8.31 -1.74 -0.18
C ILE A 17 9.83 -1.71 -0.30
N THR A 18 10.38 -0.58 -0.71
CA THR A 18 11.81 -0.43 -0.84
C THR A 18 12.50 -0.56 0.51
N ARG A 19 11.91 0.05 1.52
CA ARG A 19 12.47 0.01 2.86
C ARG A 19 12.57 -1.40 3.38
N GLU A 20 11.63 -2.27 3.00
CA GLU A 20 11.67 -3.66 3.41
C GLU A 20 12.51 -4.54 2.49
N GLY A 21 13.12 -3.95 1.46
CA GLY A 21 13.97 -4.70 0.55
C GLY A 21 13.20 -5.65 -0.34
N MET A 22 11.93 -5.37 -0.61
CA MET A 22 11.10 -6.26 -1.41
C MET A 22 10.87 -5.69 -2.79
N THR A 23 10.46 -6.55 -3.70
CA THR A 23 10.07 -6.13 -5.04
C THR A 23 8.56 -6.19 -5.14
N MET A 24 8.01 -5.52 -6.15
CA MET A 24 6.57 -5.58 -6.39
C MET A 24 6.11 -7.02 -6.62
N THR A 25 6.93 -7.81 -7.31
CA THR A 25 6.59 -9.21 -7.55
C THR A 25 6.46 -9.97 -6.25
N GLU A 26 7.40 -9.76 -5.34
CA GLU A 26 7.35 -10.45 -4.05
C GLU A 26 6.13 -10.03 -3.26
N VAL A 27 5.78 -8.75 -3.32
CA VAL A 27 4.63 -8.26 -2.59
C VAL A 27 3.33 -8.89 -3.10
N VAL A 28 3.15 -8.94 -4.43
CA VAL A 28 1.91 -9.51 -4.95
C VAL A 28 1.85 -11.01 -4.70
N GLU A 29 2.99 -11.68 -4.65
CA GLU A 29 3.00 -13.10 -4.35
C GLU A 29 2.57 -13.35 -2.91
N LEU A 30 3.03 -12.53 -1.99
CA LEU A 30 2.61 -12.65 -0.60
C LEU A 30 1.14 -12.31 -0.44
N LEU A 31 0.67 -11.28 -1.14
CA LEU A 31 -0.74 -10.92 -1.06
C LEU A 31 -1.61 -12.04 -1.61
N ALA A 32 -1.20 -12.66 -2.69
CA ALA A 32 -1.95 -13.77 -3.26
C ALA A 32 -1.97 -14.96 -2.29
N ASP A 33 -0.85 -15.23 -1.69
CA ASP A 33 -0.71 -16.39 -0.82
C ASP A 33 -1.45 -16.20 0.49
N GLU A 34 -1.35 -15.03 1.09
CA GLU A 34 -1.89 -14.80 2.41
C GLU A 34 -3.29 -14.22 2.41
N HIS A 35 -3.65 -13.49 1.39
CA HIS A 35 -4.92 -12.78 1.37
C HIS A 35 -5.76 -13.03 0.13
N GLY A 36 -5.30 -13.90 -0.74
CA GLY A 36 -6.11 -14.28 -1.91
C GLY A 36 -6.16 -13.24 -3.02
N TRP A 37 -5.20 -12.33 -3.06
CA TRP A 37 -5.18 -11.35 -4.13
C TRP A 37 -4.73 -11.97 -5.44
N SER A 38 -4.99 -11.26 -6.53
CA SER A 38 -4.40 -11.62 -7.79
C SER A 38 -2.91 -11.34 -7.69
N SER A 39 -2.08 -12.21 -8.25
CA SER A 39 -0.64 -12.03 -8.18
C SER A 39 -0.14 -11.16 -9.35
N SER A 40 -0.95 -10.24 -9.82
CA SER A 40 -0.62 -9.41 -10.95
C SER A 40 0.01 -8.10 -10.52
N VAL A 41 1.26 -7.88 -10.89
CA VAL A 41 1.94 -6.63 -10.60
C VAL A 41 1.23 -5.44 -11.26
N PRO A 42 0.80 -5.53 -12.54
CA PRO A 42 0.08 -4.42 -13.14
C PRO A 42 -1.21 -4.05 -12.40
N ASN A 43 -1.87 -5.04 -11.83
CA ASN A 43 -3.09 -4.81 -11.09
C ASN A 43 -2.79 -3.98 -9.84
N LEU A 44 -1.80 -4.38 -9.04
CA LEU A 44 -1.42 -3.64 -7.86
C LEU A 44 -0.89 -2.26 -8.25
N SER A 45 -0.05 -2.21 -9.26
CA SER A 45 0.52 -0.97 -9.70
C SER A 45 -0.55 0.02 -10.14
N GLY A 46 -1.58 -0.47 -10.82
CA GLY A 46 -2.69 0.37 -11.25
C GLY A 46 -3.49 0.90 -10.06
N LYS A 47 -3.75 0.05 -9.07
CA LYS A 47 -4.46 0.49 -7.88
C LYS A 47 -3.68 1.57 -7.15
N LEU A 48 -2.37 1.40 -7.04
CA LEU A 48 -1.55 2.38 -6.35
C LEU A 48 -1.49 3.69 -7.11
N ARG A 49 -1.39 3.61 -8.44
CA ARG A 49 -1.30 4.83 -9.23
C ARG A 49 -2.58 5.63 -9.14
N ARG A 50 -3.73 4.96 -9.16
CA ARG A 50 -5.01 5.64 -9.10
C ARG A 50 -5.41 5.98 -7.67
N GLY A 51 -4.72 5.45 -6.67
CA GLY A 51 -5.10 5.64 -5.29
C GLY A 51 -6.41 4.95 -4.96
N SER A 52 -6.69 3.83 -5.62
CA SER A 52 -7.98 3.17 -5.47
C SER A 52 -7.95 1.95 -4.55
N LEU A 53 -6.99 1.89 -3.66
CA LEU A 53 -6.97 0.82 -2.67
C LEU A 53 -8.13 0.98 -1.71
N ARG A 54 -8.84 -0.11 -1.45
CA ARG A 54 -9.85 -0.10 -0.42
C ARG A 54 -9.15 -0.17 0.91
N TYR A 55 -9.84 0.24 1.96
CA TYR A 55 -9.24 0.23 3.30
C TYR A 55 -8.75 -1.17 3.68
N THR A 56 -9.57 -2.18 3.44
CA THR A 56 -9.17 -3.55 3.74
C THR A 56 -7.94 -3.95 2.98
N GLU A 57 -7.86 -3.53 1.72
CA GLU A 57 -6.69 -3.84 0.90
C GLU A 57 -5.45 -3.14 1.44
N ALA A 58 -5.59 -1.93 1.93
CA ALA A 58 -4.46 -1.21 2.51
C ALA A 58 -3.96 -1.91 3.77
N VAL A 59 -4.87 -2.42 4.58
CA VAL A 59 -4.50 -3.16 5.79
C VAL A 59 -3.74 -4.42 5.42
N GLU A 60 -4.22 -5.13 4.41
CA GLU A 60 -3.58 -6.39 3.99
C GLU A 60 -2.21 -6.11 3.38
N LEU A 61 -2.10 -5.05 2.61
CA LEU A 61 -0.83 -4.67 2.03
C LEU A 61 0.18 -4.31 3.13
N ALA A 62 -0.25 -3.54 4.12
CA ALA A 62 0.60 -3.22 5.24
C ALA A 62 1.05 -4.49 5.97
N ASP A 63 0.12 -5.44 6.11
CA ASP A 63 0.41 -6.68 6.81
C ASP A 63 1.55 -7.45 6.16
N VAL A 64 1.52 -7.61 4.84
CA VAL A 64 2.58 -8.38 4.18
C VAL A 64 3.91 -7.64 4.19
N LEU A 65 3.89 -6.33 4.39
CA LEU A 65 5.12 -5.56 4.51
C LEU A 65 5.62 -5.49 5.95
N GLY A 66 4.85 -6.01 6.90
CA GLY A 66 5.26 -6.00 8.30
C GLY A 66 4.89 -4.75 9.05
N TYR A 67 3.88 -4.03 8.57
CA TYR A 67 3.43 -2.81 9.23
C TYR A 67 1.99 -2.94 9.69
N ASP A 68 1.64 -2.15 10.68
CA ASP A 68 0.26 -2.02 11.12
C ASP A 68 -0.26 -0.68 10.64
N LEU A 69 -1.51 -0.65 10.22
CA LEU A 69 -2.15 0.62 9.93
C LEU A 69 -2.85 1.05 11.20
N VAL A 70 -2.47 2.21 11.69
CA VAL A 70 -3.06 2.69 12.93
C VAL A 70 -3.60 4.09 12.74
N TRP A 71 -4.66 4.39 13.47
CA TRP A 71 -5.20 5.72 13.50
C TRP A 71 -4.52 6.44 14.64
N GLN A 72 -4.00 7.64 14.34
CA GLN A 72 -3.31 8.39 15.36
C GLN A 72 -3.96 9.74 15.50
N LYS A 73 -4.34 10.08 16.72
CA LYS A 73 -4.98 11.34 16.94
C LYS A 73 -3.95 12.45 16.82
N ARG A 74 -4.35 13.53 16.17
CA ARG A 74 -3.43 14.64 16.01
C ARG A 74 -3.20 15.32 17.32
N ARG A 75 -2.02 15.92 17.48
CA ARG A 75 -1.75 16.64 18.65
C ARG A 75 -2.61 17.83 18.74
N GLU A 76 -2.85 18.53 17.61
CA GLU A 76 -3.73 19.65 17.60
C GLU A 76 -5.02 19.24 17.08
N VAL A 77 -6.10 19.57 17.77
CA VAL A 77 -7.43 19.15 17.39
C VAL A 77 -8.14 20.30 16.80
N ARG A 78 -8.84 20.14 15.67
CA ARG A 78 -9.55 21.19 15.03
C ARG A 78 -10.79 21.53 15.63
#